data_5fd833bc92f5cc831a8ab513583e4ef1
#
_entry.id   5fd833bc92f5cc831a8ab513583e4ef1
#
_cell.length_a   1.000
_cell.length_b   1.000
_cell.length_c   1.000
_cell.angle_alpha   90.00
_cell.angle_beta   90.00
_cell.angle_gamma   90.00
#
_symmetry.space_group_name_H-M   'P 1'
#
loop_
_entity.id
_entity.type
_entity.pdbx_description
1 polymer ?
#
loop_
_entity_poly.entity_id
_entity_poly.type
_entity_poly.pdbx_seq_one_letter_code
_entity_poly.pdbx_strand_id
1 'polypeptide(L)'
;SDASTSTADAEALLLSRLESVAKTRGASATPADERAIADAVTALERSGGIASPATSDEIAGTWRLLYTSKSDFDVRNPLGARVDGTAPGIEGFFTSIFGEDNGRKMAAGMDAGGSSSPIQRTVTSLEQFTIQQAIRLRRPEDGDDRVDQVVQFGDNGYLRLSAAASVDEMNTPSRIDFAFDLAYFEIKATPFGPLPFGPLRLPYPVPFKLLGDEAKGWLDTTYLGRDVRISKGNKGTTFVLVREASDGTGTPLPYEF
;
A
#
# COMPACT_ATOMS: atom_id res chain seq x y z
N SER A 1 28.57 -25.05 -14.41
CA SER A 1 27.23 -24.74 -14.98
C SER A 1 26.38 -24.12 -13.87
N ASP A 2 26.42 -22.80 -13.78
CA ASP A 2 25.51 -22.05 -12.93
C ASP A 2 24.11 -22.24 -13.49
N ALA A 3 23.28 -23.00 -12.77
CA ALA A 3 21.86 -23.07 -13.05
C ALA A 3 21.30 -21.67 -12.74
N SER A 4 21.06 -20.87 -13.77
CA SER A 4 20.31 -19.63 -13.60
C SER A 4 18.92 -20.02 -13.08
N THR A 5 18.63 -19.69 -11.83
CA THR A 5 17.29 -19.83 -11.26
C THR A 5 16.33 -19.09 -12.19
N SER A 6 15.31 -19.78 -12.68
CA SER A 6 14.36 -19.15 -13.57
C SER A 6 13.61 -18.03 -12.81
N THR A 7 13.14 -17.01 -13.52
CA THR A 7 12.35 -15.93 -12.92
C THR A 7 11.14 -16.48 -12.14
N ALA A 8 10.50 -17.54 -12.66
CA ALA A 8 9.39 -18.21 -12.00
C ALA A 8 9.80 -18.88 -10.68
N ASP A 9 10.99 -19.51 -10.63
CA ASP A 9 11.51 -20.11 -9.40
C ASP A 9 11.84 -19.03 -8.36
N ALA A 10 12.38 -17.89 -8.80
CA ALA A 10 12.68 -16.76 -7.93
C ALA A 10 11.40 -16.11 -7.36
N GLU A 11 10.34 -15.96 -8.18
CA GLU A 11 9.02 -15.53 -7.69
C GLU A 11 8.45 -16.51 -6.66
N ALA A 12 8.45 -17.82 -6.97
CA ALA A 12 7.96 -18.86 -6.08
C ALA A 12 8.73 -18.86 -4.75
N LEU A 13 10.04 -18.67 -4.79
CA LEU A 13 10.89 -18.57 -3.59
C LEU A 13 10.48 -17.35 -2.75
N LEU A 14 10.32 -16.17 -3.35
CA LEU A 14 9.91 -14.97 -2.65
C LEU A 14 8.53 -15.17 -2.00
N LEU A 15 7.56 -15.68 -2.74
CA LEU A 15 6.21 -15.91 -2.22
C LEU A 15 6.22 -16.90 -1.06
N SER A 16 7.02 -17.97 -1.12
CA SER A 16 7.15 -18.94 -0.03
C SER A 16 7.75 -18.31 1.24
N ARG A 17 8.69 -17.37 1.10
CA ARG A 17 9.26 -16.62 2.23
C ARG A 17 8.25 -15.67 2.88
N LEU A 18 7.26 -15.23 2.13
CA LEU A 18 6.23 -14.32 2.61
C LEU A 18 5.05 -15.02 3.31
N GLU A 19 4.84 -16.31 3.11
CA GLU A 19 3.66 -17.05 3.61
C GLU A 19 3.39 -16.81 5.11
N SER A 20 4.43 -16.86 5.95
CA SER A 20 4.31 -16.70 7.40
C SER A 20 4.00 -15.27 7.86
N VAL A 21 4.33 -14.27 7.04
CA VAL A 21 4.25 -12.85 7.41
C VAL A 21 3.28 -12.04 6.55
N ALA A 22 2.74 -12.63 5.47
CA ALA A 22 1.87 -11.91 4.53
C ALA A 22 0.56 -11.43 5.16
N LYS A 23 0.00 -12.18 6.12
CA LYS A 23 -1.23 -11.77 6.83
C LYS A 23 -1.06 -10.45 7.57
N THR A 24 0.11 -10.20 8.13
CA THR A 24 0.46 -8.96 8.82
C THR A 24 1.27 -8.01 7.94
N ARG A 25 1.44 -8.36 6.65
CA ARG A 25 2.24 -7.59 5.67
C ARG A 25 3.64 -7.27 6.16
N GLY A 26 4.25 -8.23 6.86
CA GLY A 26 5.61 -8.14 7.39
C GLY A 26 5.70 -7.61 8.81
N ALA A 27 4.62 -7.15 9.46
CA ALA A 27 4.69 -6.63 10.83
C ALA A 27 5.12 -7.69 11.86
N SER A 28 4.81 -8.97 11.61
CA SER A 28 5.23 -10.11 12.44
C SER A 28 6.60 -10.70 12.06
N ALA A 29 7.28 -10.15 11.04
CA ALA A 29 8.55 -10.68 10.57
C ALA A 29 9.65 -10.54 11.64
N THR A 30 10.35 -11.65 11.86
CA THR A 30 11.57 -11.63 12.66
C THR A 30 12.74 -11.04 11.86
N PRO A 31 13.85 -10.63 12.49
CA PRO A 31 15.04 -10.20 11.77
C PRO A 31 15.62 -11.26 10.82
N ALA A 32 15.36 -12.54 11.06
CA ALA A 32 15.74 -13.61 10.14
C ALA A 32 14.82 -13.65 8.92
N ASP A 33 13.50 -13.49 9.11
CA ASP A 33 12.54 -13.40 8.01
C ASP A 33 12.83 -12.18 7.13
N GLU A 34 13.09 -11.02 7.75
CA GLU A 34 13.42 -9.79 7.02
C GLU A 34 14.64 -9.97 6.11
N ARG A 35 15.70 -10.61 6.60
CA ARG A 35 16.88 -10.91 5.80
C ARG A 35 16.57 -11.88 4.66
N ALA A 36 15.87 -12.98 4.97
CA ALA A 36 15.53 -13.98 3.96
C ALA A 36 14.64 -13.41 2.85
N ILE A 37 13.69 -12.51 3.21
CA ILE A 37 12.85 -11.81 2.25
C ILE A 37 13.69 -10.81 1.42
N ALA A 38 14.56 -10.03 2.05
CA ALA A 38 15.44 -9.09 1.35
C ALA A 38 16.37 -9.79 0.35
N ASP A 39 16.91 -10.94 0.72
CA ASP A 39 17.74 -11.78 -0.18
C ASP A 39 16.92 -12.30 -1.37
N ALA A 40 15.70 -12.78 -1.13
CA ALA A 40 14.79 -13.24 -2.18
C ALA A 40 14.34 -12.09 -3.11
N VAL A 41 14.03 -10.92 -2.57
CA VAL A 41 13.75 -9.69 -3.33
C VAL A 41 14.94 -9.35 -4.24
N THR A 42 16.16 -9.32 -3.68
CA THR A 42 17.36 -9.02 -4.44
C THR A 42 17.62 -10.05 -5.55
N ALA A 43 17.38 -11.33 -5.27
CA ALA A 43 17.53 -12.39 -6.27
C ALA A 43 16.52 -12.22 -7.42
N LEU A 44 15.27 -11.89 -7.09
CA LEU A 44 14.23 -11.68 -8.08
C LEU A 44 14.49 -10.42 -8.93
N GLU A 45 14.89 -9.30 -8.30
CA GLU A 45 15.29 -8.09 -9.02
C GLU A 45 16.43 -8.35 -10.03
N ARG A 46 17.37 -9.23 -9.68
CA ARG A 46 18.49 -9.63 -10.57
C ARG A 46 18.08 -10.60 -11.67
N SER A 47 17.06 -11.40 -11.47
CA SER A 47 16.59 -12.36 -12.49
C SER A 47 15.97 -11.67 -13.70
N GLY A 48 15.73 -10.37 -13.61
CA GLY A 48 15.07 -9.55 -14.62
C GLY A 48 13.57 -9.43 -14.35
N GLY A 49 12.87 -8.90 -15.32
CA GLY A 49 11.45 -8.63 -15.29
C GLY A 49 11.09 -7.82 -16.52
N ILE A 50 9.94 -7.20 -16.53
CA ILE A 50 9.55 -6.31 -17.62
C ILE A 50 10.45 -5.07 -17.57
N ALA A 51 11.15 -4.82 -18.67
CA ALA A 51 11.96 -3.61 -18.81
C ALA A 51 11.08 -2.37 -18.83
N SER A 52 11.54 -1.27 -18.22
CA SER A 52 10.79 -0.01 -18.15
C SER A 52 9.36 -0.20 -17.60
N PRO A 53 9.21 -0.74 -16.38
CA PRO A 53 7.94 -1.25 -15.87
C PRO A 53 6.84 -0.17 -15.79
N ALA A 54 7.17 1.09 -15.49
CA ALA A 54 6.16 2.14 -15.40
C ALA A 54 5.60 2.56 -16.78
N THR A 55 6.29 2.19 -17.86
CA THR A 55 5.81 2.43 -19.24
C THR A 55 5.13 1.20 -19.85
N SER A 56 5.10 0.06 -19.14
CA SER A 56 4.41 -1.14 -19.59
C SER A 56 2.94 -1.13 -19.19
N ASP A 57 2.06 -1.62 -20.07
CA ASP A 57 0.65 -1.80 -19.75
C ASP A 57 0.42 -2.83 -18.64
N GLU A 58 1.39 -3.72 -18.44
CA GLU A 58 1.35 -4.73 -17.38
C GLU A 58 1.38 -4.13 -15.96
N ILE A 59 1.79 -2.86 -15.78
CA ILE A 59 1.74 -2.24 -14.46
C ILE A 59 0.32 -1.87 -14.03
N ALA A 60 -0.56 -1.62 -15.01
CA ALA A 60 -1.95 -1.26 -14.74
C ALA A 60 -2.73 -2.42 -14.12
N GLY A 61 -3.72 -2.09 -13.31
CA GLY A 61 -4.58 -3.04 -12.63
C GLY A 61 -4.51 -2.92 -11.12
N THR A 62 -5.06 -3.92 -10.44
CA THR A 62 -5.14 -3.95 -8.97
C THR A 62 -4.09 -4.90 -8.40
N TRP A 63 -3.34 -4.40 -7.44
CA TRP A 63 -2.25 -5.09 -6.78
C TRP A 63 -2.49 -5.16 -5.28
N ARG A 64 -2.47 -6.36 -4.70
CA ARG A 64 -2.62 -6.57 -3.26
C ARG A 64 -1.26 -6.58 -2.57
N LEU A 65 -1.13 -5.83 -1.49
CA LEU A 65 0.08 -5.74 -0.69
C LEU A 65 0.26 -7.02 0.15
N LEU A 66 1.39 -7.71 -0.03
CA LEU A 66 1.81 -8.84 0.80
C LEU A 66 2.85 -8.47 1.84
N TYR A 67 3.72 -7.51 1.53
CA TYR A 67 4.83 -7.18 2.42
C TYR A 67 5.23 -5.73 2.26
N THR A 68 5.59 -5.13 3.38
CA THR A 68 6.27 -3.84 3.45
C THR A 68 7.46 -3.95 4.38
N SER A 69 8.65 -3.57 3.89
CA SER A 69 9.84 -3.54 4.73
C SER A 69 9.73 -2.41 5.75
N LYS A 70 10.45 -2.54 6.87
CA LYS A 70 10.66 -1.41 7.76
C LYS A 70 11.49 -0.37 7.01
N SER A 71 11.08 0.89 7.03
CA SER A 71 11.84 2.00 6.48
C SER A 71 12.50 2.79 7.61
N ASP A 72 13.63 3.45 7.36
CA ASP A 72 14.30 4.34 8.32
C ASP A 72 13.54 5.68 8.52
N PHE A 73 12.31 5.75 8.05
CA PHE A 73 11.49 6.94 8.05
C PHE A 73 10.92 7.25 9.45
N ASP A 74 10.95 8.55 9.83
CA ASP A 74 10.42 9.00 11.12
C ASP A 74 8.91 8.76 11.22
N VAL A 75 8.57 7.88 12.13
CA VAL A 75 7.25 7.33 12.42
C VAL A 75 6.27 8.36 12.96
N ARG A 76 6.76 9.46 13.51
CA ARG A 76 5.92 10.49 14.13
C ARG A 76 5.13 11.27 13.10
N ASN A 77 5.33 10.91 11.81
CA ASN A 77 4.90 11.75 10.73
C ASN A 77 4.52 10.97 9.46
N PRO A 78 3.33 10.35 9.40
CA PRO A 78 2.89 9.57 8.25
C PRO A 78 2.66 10.40 6.99
N LEU A 79 2.40 11.68 7.16
CA LEU A 79 2.08 12.64 6.09
C LEU A 79 3.01 13.88 6.12
N GLY A 80 4.10 13.80 6.88
CA GLY A 80 5.03 14.90 7.09
C GLY A 80 4.93 15.52 8.50
N ALA A 81 5.98 16.29 8.95
CA ALA A 81 6.05 16.86 10.27
C ALA A 81 4.96 17.91 10.49
N ARG A 82 4.16 17.70 11.54
CA ARG A 82 3.54 18.82 12.18
C ARG A 82 4.53 19.45 13.14
N VAL A 83 4.59 20.76 13.11
CA VAL A 83 5.46 21.56 13.95
C VAL A 83 5.17 21.38 15.45
N ASP A 84 3.98 20.84 15.80
CA ASP A 84 3.50 20.66 17.18
C ASP A 84 3.48 19.20 17.68
N GLY A 85 3.87 18.23 16.84
CA GLY A 85 3.95 16.81 17.23
C GLY A 85 2.59 16.10 17.45
N THR A 86 1.48 16.75 17.15
CA THR A 86 0.14 16.15 17.31
C THR A 86 -0.32 15.43 16.05
N ALA A 87 -0.91 14.23 16.20
CA ALA A 87 -1.66 13.52 15.14
C ALA A 87 -3.14 13.92 15.25
N PRO A 88 -3.62 14.93 14.51
CA PRO A 88 -4.95 15.44 14.73
C PRO A 88 -6.01 14.51 14.17
N GLY A 89 -6.96 14.17 14.99
CA GLY A 89 -8.25 13.62 14.59
C GLY A 89 -8.25 12.15 14.13
N ILE A 90 -7.11 11.53 13.88
CA ILE A 90 -7.04 10.13 13.43
C ILE A 90 -7.33 9.17 14.58
N GLU A 91 -6.79 9.43 15.77
CA GLU A 91 -7.10 8.66 16.98
C GLU A 91 -8.58 8.75 17.32
N GLY A 92 -9.15 9.95 17.35
CA GLY A 92 -10.56 10.16 17.57
C GLY A 92 -11.45 9.51 16.49
N PHE A 93 -10.99 9.53 15.24
CA PHE A 93 -11.69 8.88 14.13
C PHE A 93 -11.69 7.34 14.29
N PHE A 94 -10.55 6.73 14.54
CA PHE A 94 -10.48 5.27 14.77
C PHE A 94 -11.22 4.86 16.04
N THR A 95 -11.16 5.65 17.10
CA THR A 95 -11.89 5.39 18.34
C THR A 95 -13.41 5.46 18.12
N SER A 96 -13.89 6.39 17.31
CA SER A 96 -15.33 6.52 17.00
C SER A 96 -15.86 5.41 16.09
N ILE A 97 -15.02 4.85 15.19
CA ILE A 97 -15.44 3.78 14.27
C ILE A 97 -15.27 2.39 14.87
N PHE A 98 -14.16 2.14 15.56
CA PHE A 98 -13.77 0.80 16.04
C PHE A 98 -13.95 0.61 17.54
N GLY A 99 -14.49 1.62 18.26
CA GLY A 99 -14.65 1.62 19.72
C GLY A 99 -13.35 1.99 20.45
N GLU A 100 -13.50 2.41 21.74
CA GLU A 100 -12.37 2.92 22.54
C GLU A 100 -11.21 1.93 22.65
N ASP A 101 -11.49 0.64 22.88
CA ASP A 101 -10.44 -0.36 23.07
C ASP A 101 -9.65 -0.68 21.80
N ASN A 102 -10.31 -0.77 20.66
CA ASN A 102 -9.66 -1.00 19.37
C ASN A 102 -9.00 0.28 18.86
N GLY A 103 -9.66 1.43 18.98
CA GLY A 103 -9.10 2.73 18.63
C GLY A 103 -7.85 3.05 19.45
N ARG A 104 -7.85 2.77 20.78
CA ARG A 104 -6.67 2.92 21.64
C ARG A 104 -5.56 1.92 21.31
N LYS A 105 -5.88 0.67 20.96
CA LYS A 105 -4.89 -0.32 20.50
C LYS A 105 -4.28 0.12 19.16
N MET A 106 -5.08 0.68 18.30
CA MET A 106 -4.63 1.25 17.04
C MET A 106 -3.75 2.50 17.26
N ALA A 107 -4.15 3.37 18.19
CA ALA A 107 -3.38 4.53 18.59
C ALA A 107 -2.11 4.16 19.40
N ALA A 108 -2.16 3.18 20.30
CA ALA A 108 -1.03 2.71 21.11
C ALA A 108 0.00 1.93 20.28
N GLY A 109 -0.41 1.26 19.18
CA GLY A 109 0.52 0.74 18.17
C GLY A 109 1.31 1.86 17.48
N MET A 110 0.90 3.10 17.66
CA MET A 110 1.56 4.30 17.15
C MET A 110 2.78 4.74 17.98
N ASP A 111 2.90 4.31 19.25
CA ASP A 111 4.00 4.70 20.15
C ASP A 111 5.21 3.74 20.15
N ALA A 112 5.09 2.56 19.59
CA ALA A 112 6.17 1.58 19.54
C ALA A 112 7.17 1.89 18.41
N GLY A 113 8.27 2.52 18.76
CA GLY A 113 9.34 3.02 17.90
C GLY A 113 9.81 2.10 16.77
N GLY A 114 9.90 2.64 15.59
CA GLY A 114 10.43 2.05 14.35
C GLY A 114 9.78 2.65 13.08
N SER A 115 10.43 2.54 12.00
CA SER A 115 10.50 3.31 10.77
C SER A 115 9.38 3.23 9.70
N SER A 116 8.13 3.13 10.01
CA SER A 116 7.00 3.36 9.08
C SER A 116 5.92 4.16 9.77
N SER A 117 5.06 4.84 8.99
CA SER A 117 3.94 5.59 9.55
C SER A 117 3.18 4.75 10.59
N PRO A 118 2.87 5.27 11.78
CA PRO A 118 2.07 4.55 12.76
C PRO A 118 0.77 3.99 12.18
N ILE A 119 0.09 4.77 11.36
CA ILE A 119 -1.12 4.34 10.67
C ILE A 119 -0.82 3.20 9.70
N GLN A 120 0.21 3.33 8.87
CA GLN A 120 0.62 2.26 7.97
C GLN A 120 0.96 0.99 8.74
N ARG A 121 1.66 1.08 9.88
CA ARG A 121 1.97 -0.10 10.70
C ARG A 121 0.74 -0.73 11.31
N THR A 122 -0.10 0.08 11.92
CA THR A 122 -1.31 -0.43 12.56
C THR A 122 -2.22 -1.05 11.51
N VAL A 123 -2.44 -0.37 10.39
CA VAL A 123 -3.25 -0.88 9.28
C VAL A 123 -2.58 -2.07 8.60
N THR A 124 -1.25 -2.04 8.40
CA THR A 124 -0.53 -3.17 7.80
C THR A 124 -0.40 -4.36 8.73
N SER A 125 -0.45 -4.18 10.05
CA SER A 125 -0.37 -5.27 11.01
C SER A 125 -1.69 -5.99 11.26
N LEU A 126 -2.83 -5.40 10.91
CA LEU A 126 -4.14 -6.01 11.15
C LEU A 126 -4.51 -7.01 10.05
N GLU A 127 -4.66 -8.27 10.41
CA GLU A 127 -4.95 -9.38 9.48
C GLU A 127 -6.25 -9.20 8.71
N GLN A 128 -7.24 -8.55 9.31
CA GLN A 128 -8.56 -8.32 8.75
C GLN A 128 -8.60 -7.26 7.62
N PHE A 129 -7.49 -6.55 7.42
CA PHE A 129 -7.45 -5.51 6.39
C PHE A 129 -6.86 -6.05 5.10
N THR A 130 -7.48 -5.71 3.99
CA THR A 130 -6.90 -5.88 2.65
C THR A 130 -6.38 -4.54 2.16
N ILE A 131 -5.09 -4.49 1.84
CA ILE A 131 -4.44 -3.29 1.30
C ILE A 131 -4.14 -3.51 -0.16
N GLN A 132 -4.64 -2.62 -0.99
CA GLN A 132 -4.50 -2.71 -2.44
C GLN A 132 -3.98 -1.39 -3.00
N GLN A 133 -3.29 -1.51 -4.13
CA GLN A 133 -2.93 -0.39 -4.98
C GLN A 133 -3.54 -0.61 -6.35
N ALA A 134 -4.38 0.32 -6.80
CA ALA A 134 -4.91 0.32 -8.15
C ALA A 134 -4.15 1.33 -9.00
N ILE A 135 -3.74 0.94 -10.20
CA ILE A 135 -2.95 1.75 -11.12
C ILE A 135 -3.65 1.82 -12.47
N ARG A 136 -3.87 3.03 -12.96
CA ARG A 136 -4.36 3.33 -14.30
C ARG A 136 -3.43 4.37 -14.93
N LEU A 137 -2.76 3.97 -15.99
CA LEU A 137 -1.83 4.81 -16.73
C LEU A 137 -2.08 4.66 -18.22
N ARG A 138 -1.97 5.76 -18.97
CA ARG A 138 -2.03 5.81 -20.43
C ARG A 138 -3.30 5.20 -21.04
N ARG A 139 -4.43 5.34 -20.34
CA ARG A 139 -5.77 4.93 -20.82
C ARG A 139 -6.69 6.14 -20.84
N PRO A 140 -6.56 7.04 -21.82
CA PRO A 140 -7.32 8.30 -21.88
C PRO A 140 -8.83 8.08 -21.89
N GLU A 141 -9.30 6.93 -22.39
CA GLU A 141 -10.71 6.54 -22.38
C GLU A 141 -11.26 6.30 -20.97
N ASP A 142 -10.38 5.91 -20.05
CA ASP A 142 -10.74 5.65 -18.63
C ASP A 142 -10.54 6.91 -17.76
N GLY A 143 -10.05 8.02 -18.34
CA GLY A 143 -9.77 9.28 -17.66
C GLY A 143 -8.29 9.51 -17.37
N ASP A 144 -7.99 10.38 -16.41
CA ASP A 144 -6.62 10.76 -16.06
C ASP A 144 -5.84 9.60 -15.43
N ASP A 145 -4.51 9.64 -15.58
CA ASP A 145 -3.60 8.71 -14.93
C ASP A 145 -3.72 8.82 -13.41
N ARG A 146 -3.96 7.68 -12.76
CA ARG A 146 -4.24 7.61 -11.32
C ARG A 146 -3.52 6.45 -10.65
N VAL A 147 -3.15 6.68 -9.40
CA VAL A 147 -2.75 5.64 -8.44
C VAL A 147 -3.62 5.78 -7.21
N ASP A 148 -4.35 4.73 -6.87
CA ASP A 148 -5.15 4.66 -5.66
C ASP A 148 -4.50 3.72 -4.64
N GLN A 149 -4.50 4.15 -3.38
CA GLN A 149 -4.24 3.28 -2.23
C GLN A 149 -5.57 2.99 -1.57
N VAL A 150 -5.86 1.71 -1.36
CA VAL A 150 -7.14 1.27 -0.81
C VAL A 150 -6.90 0.39 0.40
N VAL A 151 -7.56 0.70 1.50
CA VAL A 151 -7.57 -0.15 2.68
C VAL A 151 -9.00 -0.60 2.91
N GLN A 152 -9.28 -1.87 2.67
CA GLN A 152 -10.61 -2.45 2.91
C GLN A 152 -10.68 -3.01 4.33
N PHE A 153 -11.78 -2.72 5.02
CA PHE A 153 -12.08 -3.18 6.39
C PHE A 153 -13.12 -4.33 6.36
N GLY A 154 -12.95 -5.27 5.45
CA GLY A 154 -13.95 -6.27 5.15
C GLY A 154 -15.26 -5.61 4.68
N ASP A 155 -16.40 -6.08 5.19
CA ASP A 155 -17.72 -5.57 4.83
C ASP A 155 -18.04 -4.21 5.47
N ASN A 156 -17.23 -3.73 6.41
CA ASN A 156 -17.50 -2.49 7.14
C ASN A 156 -17.22 -1.22 6.33
N GLY A 157 -16.41 -1.32 5.28
CA GLY A 157 -16.08 -0.17 4.44
C GLY A 157 -14.63 -0.14 4.00
N TYR A 158 -14.18 1.03 3.55
CA TYR A 158 -12.81 1.21 3.07
C TYR A 158 -12.32 2.65 3.20
N LEU A 159 -11.00 2.81 3.23
CA LEU A 159 -10.31 4.08 3.00
C LEU A 159 -9.78 4.07 1.56
N ARG A 160 -10.06 5.13 0.81
CA ARG A 160 -9.45 5.41 -0.49
C ARG A 160 -8.60 6.65 -0.41
N LEU A 161 -7.34 6.54 -0.84
CA LEU A 161 -6.47 7.66 -1.13
C LEU A 161 -6.17 7.61 -2.62
N SER A 162 -6.47 8.67 -3.34
CA SER A 162 -6.30 8.74 -4.78
C SER A 162 -5.31 9.85 -5.13
N ALA A 163 -4.45 9.58 -6.09
CA ALA A 163 -3.40 10.48 -6.52
C ALA A 163 -3.40 10.63 -8.04
N ALA A 164 -3.22 11.85 -8.52
CA ALA A 164 -2.83 12.08 -9.90
C ALA A 164 -1.43 11.49 -10.11
N ALA A 165 -1.24 10.76 -11.20
CA ALA A 165 0.00 10.06 -11.51
C ALA A 165 0.63 10.55 -12.80
N SER A 166 1.94 10.39 -12.91
CA SER A 166 2.69 10.68 -14.14
C SER A 166 3.94 9.81 -14.21
N VAL A 167 4.42 9.57 -15.43
CA VAL A 167 5.66 8.82 -15.69
C VAL A 167 6.54 9.66 -16.62
N ASP A 168 7.79 9.89 -16.23
CA ASP A 168 8.81 10.41 -17.14
C ASP A 168 9.44 9.22 -17.88
N GLU A 169 8.87 8.92 -19.02
CA GLU A 169 9.25 7.75 -19.83
C GLU A 169 10.71 7.80 -20.33
N MET A 170 11.27 8.99 -20.47
CA MET A 170 12.63 9.17 -21.00
C MET A 170 13.70 9.06 -19.92
N ASN A 171 13.44 9.58 -18.72
CA ASN A 171 14.47 9.67 -17.69
C ASN A 171 14.26 8.65 -16.55
N THR A 172 13.01 8.34 -16.22
CA THR A 172 12.68 7.44 -15.11
C THR A 172 11.57 6.44 -15.49
N PRO A 173 11.80 5.55 -16.48
CA PRO A 173 10.76 4.66 -17.03
C PRO A 173 10.32 3.54 -16.04
N SER A 174 10.97 3.43 -14.90
CA SER A 174 10.58 2.52 -13.81
C SER A 174 9.73 3.19 -12.74
N ARG A 175 9.60 4.53 -12.79
CA ARG A 175 9.04 5.33 -11.71
C ARG A 175 7.68 5.91 -12.07
N ILE A 176 6.77 5.85 -11.12
CA ILE A 176 5.51 6.57 -11.13
C ILE A 176 5.63 7.69 -10.10
N ASP A 177 5.55 8.93 -10.54
CA ASP A 177 5.39 10.09 -9.68
C ASP A 177 3.91 10.29 -9.41
N PHE A 178 3.55 10.67 -8.16
CA PHE A 178 2.15 10.86 -7.80
C PHE A 178 1.97 12.00 -6.81
N ALA A 179 0.78 12.60 -6.86
CA ALA A 179 0.35 13.62 -5.92
C ALA A 179 -1.08 13.31 -5.44
N PHE A 180 -1.24 13.06 -4.14
CA PHE A 180 -2.55 12.82 -3.54
C PHE A 180 -3.42 14.07 -3.61
N ASP A 181 -4.63 13.93 -4.13
CA ASP A 181 -5.61 15.00 -4.28
C ASP A 181 -6.99 14.65 -3.74
N LEU A 182 -7.25 13.36 -3.47
CA LEU A 182 -8.51 12.87 -2.93
C LEU A 182 -8.26 11.80 -1.86
N ALA A 183 -8.94 11.93 -0.73
CA ALA A 183 -9.07 10.83 0.22
C ALA A 183 -10.38 10.89 0.97
N TYR A 184 -10.98 9.73 1.21
CA TYR A 184 -12.19 9.59 1.99
C TYR A 184 -12.31 8.18 2.57
N PHE A 185 -13.09 8.09 3.65
CA PHE A 185 -13.59 6.84 4.17
C PHE A 185 -15.01 6.60 3.64
N GLU A 186 -15.29 5.38 3.24
CA GLU A 186 -16.66 4.93 3.02
C GLU A 186 -17.00 3.87 4.07
N ILE A 187 -17.97 4.16 4.92
CA ILE A 187 -18.42 3.30 6.00
C ILE A 187 -19.75 2.70 5.56
N LYS A 188 -19.81 1.36 5.50
CA LYS A 188 -20.99 0.59 5.10
C LYS A 188 -21.72 0.00 6.30
N ALA A 189 -20.95 -0.37 7.34
CA ALA A 189 -21.48 -0.96 8.56
C ALA A 189 -20.66 -0.52 9.78
N THR A 190 -21.30 -0.57 10.93
CA THR A 190 -20.70 -0.38 12.25
C THR A 190 -20.66 -1.72 13.00
N PRO A 191 -19.99 -1.83 14.15
CA PRO A 191 -20.07 -3.01 14.99
C PRO A 191 -21.48 -3.41 15.41
N PHE A 192 -22.44 -2.49 15.29
CA PHE A 192 -23.85 -2.71 15.63
C PHE A 192 -24.72 -3.08 14.41
N GLY A 193 -24.11 -3.20 13.22
CA GLY A 193 -24.79 -3.58 11.99
C GLY A 193 -24.65 -2.55 10.85
N PRO A 194 -25.27 -2.82 9.70
CA PRO A 194 -25.23 -1.93 8.56
C PRO A 194 -25.87 -0.58 8.86
N LEU A 195 -25.36 0.48 8.20
CA LEU A 195 -25.92 1.80 8.35
C LEU A 195 -27.33 1.86 7.72
N PRO A 196 -28.34 2.35 8.45
CA PRO A 196 -29.74 2.35 7.97
C PRO A 196 -29.97 3.29 6.77
N PHE A 197 -29.04 4.19 6.50
CA PHE A 197 -29.12 5.19 5.42
C PHE A 197 -28.25 4.86 4.21
N GLY A 198 -27.63 3.67 4.19
CA GLY A 198 -26.64 3.28 3.20
C GLY A 198 -25.23 3.78 3.55
N PRO A 199 -24.27 3.61 2.62
CA PRO A 199 -22.87 3.97 2.85
C PRO A 199 -22.69 5.46 3.16
N LEU A 200 -21.90 5.78 4.18
CA LEU A 200 -21.54 7.14 4.57
C LEU A 200 -20.12 7.45 4.11
N ARG A 201 -19.96 8.50 3.30
CA ARG A 201 -18.64 9.01 2.93
C ARG A 201 -18.22 10.14 3.84
N LEU A 202 -17.05 9.98 4.46
CA LEU A 202 -16.43 10.98 5.31
C LEU A 202 -15.10 11.42 4.66
N PRO A 203 -14.87 12.71 4.48
CA PRO A 203 -13.60 13.18 3.96
C PRO A 203 -12.46 12.81 4.91
N TYR A 204 -11.28 12.57 4.37
CA TYR A 204 -10.08 12.38 5.17
C TYR A 204 -9.80 13.66 5.97
N PRO A 205 -9.46 13.56 7.28
CA PRO A 205 -9.43 14.72 8.17
C PRO A 205 -8.33 15.73 7.86
N VAL A 206 -7.33 15.36 7.05
CA VAL A 206 -6.24 16.28 6.67
C VAL A 206 -6.39 16.68 5.20
N PRO A 207 -6.70 17.95 4.89
CA PRO A 207 -6.76 18.41 3.50
C PRO A 207 -5.39 18.35 2.82
N PHE A 208 -5.29 17.67 1.67
CA PHE A 208 -4.02 17.54 0.92
C PHE A 208 -3.43 18.91 0.52
N LYS A 209 -4.25 19.93 0.32
CA LYS A 209 -3.79 21.29 0.04
C LYS A 209 -2.90 21.88 1.15
N LEU A 210 -3.06 21.41 2.38
CA LEU A 210 -2.24 21.83 3.52
C LEU A 210 -0.95 21.01 3.64
N LEU A 211 -0.85 19.87 2.96
CA LEU A 211 0.32 18.99 3.01
C LEU A 211 1.40 19.39 2.00
N GLY A 212 1.04 20.16 0.95
CA GLY A 212 2.01 20.61 -0.04
C GLY A 212 2.82 19.45 -0.64
N ASP A 213 4.15 19.55 -0.55
CA ASP A 213 5.05 18.51 -1.10
C ASP A 213 4.98 17.18 -0.33
N GLU A 214 4.43 17.14 0.87
CA GLU A 214 4.24 15.91 1.64
C GLU A 214 3.14 15.02 1.06
N ALA A 215 2.21 15.59 0.27
CA ALA A 215 1.22 14.84 -0.49
C ALA A 215 1.80 14.20 -1.76
N LYS A 216 3.05 14.52 -2.11
CA LYS A 216 3.74 14.01 -3.30
C LYS A 216 4.67 12.87 -2.93
N GLY A 217 4.85 11.97 -3.87
CA GLY A 217 5.77 10.85 -3.73
C GLY A 217 6.05 10.20 -5.06
N TRP A 218 6.85 9.15 -5.00
CA TRP A 218 7.09 8.30 -6.16
C TRP A 218 7.20 6.83 -5.73
N LEU A 219 6.91 5.96 -6.66
CA LEU A 219 7.13 4.54 -6.58
C LEU A 219 8.04 4.11 -7.72
N ASP A 220 9.21 3.59 -7.37
CA ASP A 220 10.15 3.02 -8.32
C ASP A 220 9.93 1.50 -8.38
N THR A 221 9.44 0.99 -9.50
CA THR A 221 9.19 -0.44 -9.68
C THR A 221 10.47 -1.12 -10.10
N THR A 222 11.06 -1.88 -9.19
CA THR A 222 12.35 -2.56 -9.39
C THR A 222 12.19 -3.96 -9.98
N TYR A 223 10.99 -4.53 -9.89
CA TYR A 223 10.61 -5.76 -10.55
C TYR A 223 9.12 -5.73 -10.94
N LEU A 224 8.83 -6.10 -12.16
CA LEU A 224 7.47 -6.33 -12.65
C LEU A 224 7.43 -7.65 -13.41
N GLY A 225 6.73 -8.62 -12.85
CA GLY A 225 6.32 -9.84 -13.50
C GLY A 225 4.83 -9.82 -13.81
N ARG A 226 4.32 -10.94 -14.28
CA ARG A 226 2.89 -11.08 -14.55
C ARG A 226 2.05 -10.93 -13.27
N ASP A 227 2.47 -11.62 -12.20
CA ASP A 227 1.68 -11.77 -10.99
C ASP A 227 2.34 -11.12 -9.76
N VAL A 228 3.62 -10.77 -9.84
CA VAL A 228 4.40 -10.17 -8.75
C VAL A 228 4.97 -8.84 -9.17
N ARG A 229 4.90 -7.86 -8.27
CA ARG A 229 5.53 -6.54 -8.42
C ARG A 229 6.31 -6.19 -7.16
N ILE A 230 7.52 -5.68 -7.35
CA ILE A 230 8.32 -5.08 -6.28
C ILE A 230 8.49 -3.60 -6.59
N SER A 231 8.20 -2.76 -5.61
CA SER A 231 8.36 -1.31 -5.74
C SER A 231 9.04 -0.74 -4.51
N LYS A 232 9.81 0.34 -4.71
CA LYS A 232 10.45 1.11 -3.65
C LYS A 232 9.84 2.51 -3.61
N GLY A 233 9.44 2.94 -2.43
CA GLY A 233 8.92 4.29 -2.22
C GLY A 233 10.04 5.31 -1.95
N ASN A 234 9.72 6.59 -2.06
CA ASN A 234 10.62 7.71 -1.81
C ASN A 234 11.22 7.75 -0.38
N LYS A 235 10.69 6.95 0.53
CA LYS A 235 11.14 6.81 1.93
C LYS A 235 11.94 5.53 2.18
N GLY A 236 12.43 4.88 1.14
CA GLY A 236 13.25 3.66 1.21
C GLY A 236 12.48 2.37 1.53
N THR A 237 11.16 2.44 1.66
CA THR A 237 10.34 1.26 1.95
C THR A 237 10.20 0.40 0.70
N THR A 238 10.44 -0.91 0.85
CA THR A 238 10.18 -1.91 -0.19
C THR A 238 8.78 -2.49 0.00
N PHE A 239 8.03 -2.56 -1.09
CA PHE A 239 6.71 -3.15 -1.17
C PHE A 239 6.75 -4.38 -2.09
N VAL A 240 6.20 -5.50 -1.61
CA VAL A 240 5.95 -6.67 -2.45
C VAL A 240 4.45 -6.83 -2.60
N LEU A 241 4.00 -6.82 -3.84
CA LEU A 241 2.59 -6.89 -4.20
C LEU A 241 2.35 -8.04 -5.17
N VAL A 242 1.15 -8.59 -5.12
CA VAL A 242 0.65 -9.56 -6.10
C VAL A 242 -0.55 -8.99 -6.83
N ARG A 243 -0.67 -9.34 -8.10
CA ARG A 243 -1.83 -8.96 -8.90
C ARG A 243 -3.09 -9.60 -8.32
N GLU A 244 -4.14 -8.83 -8.16
CA GLU A 244 -5.44 -9.39 -7.81
C GLU A 244 -6.00 -10.17 -9.00
N ALA A 245 -6.50 -11.37 -8.70
CA ALA A 245 -7.08 -12.21 -9.71
C ALA A 245 -8.37 -11.61 -10.27
N SER A 246 -8.48 -11.58 -11.59
CA SER A 246 -9.66 -11.10 -12.31
C SER A 246 -10.75 -12.17 -12.51
N ASP A 247 -10.47 -13.41 -12.11
CA ASP A 247 -11.35 -14.59 -12.26
C ASP A 247 -12.41 -14.70 -11.15
N GLY A 248 -12.50 -13.72 -10.26
CA GLY A 248 -13.41 -13.70 -9.12
C GLY A 248 -12.88 -14.33 -7.85
N THR A 249 -11.67 -14.87 -7.86
CA THR A 249 -11.01 -15.41 -6.65
C THR A 249 -10.25 -14.33 -5.87
N GLY A 250 -9.92 -13.20 -6.51
CA GLY A 250 -9.29 -12.05 -5.88
C GLY A 250 -10.27 -11.19 -5.09
N THR A 251 -9.75 -10.26 -4.30
CA THR A 251 -10.57 -9.26 -3.61
C THR A 251 -10.81 -8.09 -4.57
N PRO A 252 -12.06 -7.85 -5.03
CA PRO A 252 -12.33 -6.75 -5.93
C PRO A 252 -12.16 -5.40 -5.23
N LEU A 253 -11.91 -4.36 -6.03
CA LEU A 253 -12.01 -2.99 -5.52
C LEU A 253 -13.46 -2.71 -5.11
N PRO A 254 -13.67 -1.95 -4.02
CA PRO A 254 -15.01 -1.65 -3.53
C PRO A 254 -15.72 -0.53 -4.30
N TYR A 255 -15.14 -0.06 -5.40
CA TYR A 255 -15.62 0.99 -6.30
C TYR A 255 -15.10 0.75 -7.73
N GLU A 256 -15.69 1.43 -8.69
CA GLU A 256 -15.18 1.47 -10.08
C GLU A 256 -13.94 2.38 -10.15
N PHE A 257 -12.90 1.90 -10.86
CA PHE A 257 -11.60 2.55 -10.99
C PHE A 257 -11.19 2.74 -12.44
#